data_336aae2679d964b5cc551b2acf4e0301
#
_entry.id   336aae2679d964b5cc551b2acf4e0301
#
_cell.length_a   1.000
_cell.length_b   1.000
_cell.length_c   1.000
_cell.angle_alpha   90.00
_cell.angle_beta   90.00
_cell.angle_gamma   90.00
#
_symmetry.space_group_name_H-M   'P 1'
#
loop_
_entity.id
_entity.type
_entity.pdbx_description
1 polymer ?
#
loop_
_entity_poly.entity_id
_entity_poly.type
_entity_poly.pdbx_seq_one_letter_code
_entity_poly.pdbx_strand_id
1 'polypeptide(L)'
;MENEEKELIMSPDEMVDYIRKNVQPTDTLEISYNRIFAPGEVLTITEEDEETGEGLRVSLQLNGEILNQNIEIDLNDIKDELLELRHVKNGNVVVIEAEMPEVDFTYSYK
;
A
#
# COMPACT_ATOMS: atom_id res chain seq x y z
N MET A 1 16.69 -11.68 17.95
CA MET A 1 16.83 -11.18 16.57
C MET A 1 16.13 -9.84 16.45
N GLU A 2 16.85 -8.88 15.95
CA GLU A 2 16.29 -7.54 15.85
C GLU A 2 15.46 -7.39 14.59
N ASN A 3 14.30 -6.76 14.76
CA ASN A 3 13.47 -6.40 13.62
C ASN A 3 14.03 -5.12 13.01
N GLU A 4 14.10 -5.09 11.71
CA GLU A 4 14.54 -3.91 11.01
C GLU A 4 13.34 -3.11 10.51
N GLU A 5 13.46 -1.81 10.60
CA GLU A 5 12.47 -0.93 10.02
C GLU A 5 13.15 0.01 9.04
N LYS A 6 12.63 0.06 7.84
CA LYS A 6 13.10 0.96 6.80
C LYS A 6 12.02 1.95 6.45
N GLU A 7 12.43 3.19 6.21
CA GLU A 7 11.51 4.21 5.77
C GLU A 7 11.95 4.69 4.40
N LEU A 8 11.03 4.68 3.46
CA LEU A 8 11.31 5.02 2.08
C LEU A 8 10.28 6.02 1.59
N ILE A 9 10.65 6.77 0.57
CA ILE A 9 9.73 7.67 -0.12
C ILE A 9 9.70 7.22 -1.58
N MET A 10 8.50 7.01 -2.10
CA MET A 10 8.32 6.52 -3.45
C MET A 10 7.20 7.26 -4.15
N SER A 11 7.27 7.31 -5.46
CA SER A 11 6.14 7.78 -6.25
C SER A 11 5.00 6.76 -6.17
N PRO A 12 3.78 7.15 -6.47
CA PRO A 12 2.68 6.18 -6.48
C PRO A 12 2.93 4.99 -7.39
N ASP A 13 3.53 5.21 -8.55
CA ASP A 13 3.85 4.10 -9.46
C ASP A 13 4.86 3.14 -8.82
N GLU A 14 5.84 3.69 -8.13
CA GLU A 14 6.83 2.87 -7.45
C GLU A 14 6.22 2.10 -6.29
N MET A 15 5.25 2.69 -5.60
CA MET A 15 4.56 2.03 -4.50
C MET A 15 3.77 0.81 -5.02
N VAL A 16 3.06 0.98 -6.12
CA VAL A 16 2.33 -0.12 -6.74
C VAL A 16 3.29 -1.22 -7.17
N ASP A 17 4.40 -0.83 -7.78
CA ASP A 17 5.40 -1.79 -8.22
C ASP A 17 6.03 -2.52 -7.03
N TYR A 18 6.25 -1.81 -5.94
CA TYR A 18 6.76 -2.42 -4.72
C TYR A 18 5.83 -3.54 -4.23
N ILE A 19 4.53 -3.28 -4.23
CA ILE A 19 3.57 -4.28 -3.80
C ILE A 19 3.64 -5.49 -4.72
N ARG A 20 3.69 -5.26 -6.02
CA ARG A 20 3.76 -6.36 -6.97
C ARG A 20 4.97 -7.24 -6.73
N LYS A 21 6.10 -6.65 -6.44
CA LYS A 21 7.36 -7.38 -6.34
C LYS A 21 7.64 -7.98 -4.97
N ASN A 22 7.11 -7.38 -3.91
CA ASN A 22 7.57 -7.71 -2.57
C ASN A 22 6.50 -8.25 -1.64
N VAL A 23 5.25 -7.92 -1.86
CA VAL A 23 4.19 -8.31 -0.95
C VAL A 23 3.62 -9.66 -1.37
N GLN A 24 3.45 -10.52 -0.39
CA GLN A 24 2.96 -11.89 -0.64
C GLN A 24 1.84 -12.23 0.32
N PRO A 25 1.01 -13.23 -0.03
CA PRO A 25 0.02 -13.73 0.92
C PRO A 25 0.65 -14.05 2.26
N THR A 26 -0.06 -13.81 3.32
CA THR A 26 0.31 -13.95 4.72
C THR A 26 1.15 -12.80 5.28
N ASP A 27 1.66 -11.93 4.44
CA ASP A 27 2.30 -10.70 4.93
C ASP A 27 1.26 -9.80 5.57
N THR A 28 1.70 -8.89 6.42
CA THR A 28 0.84 -7.82 6.92
C THR A 28 1.04 -6.59 6.06
N LEU A 29 -0.04 -5.98 5.66
CA LEU A 29 0.02 -4.77 4.85
C LEU A 29 -0.99 -3.76 5.38
N GLU A 30 -0.52 -2.54 5.61
CA GLU A 30 -1.39 -1.44 6.00
C GLU A 30 -1.32 -0.41 4.90
N ILE A 31 -2.45 -0.11 4.32
CA ILE A 31 -2.53 0.83 3.21
C ILE A 31 -3.33 2.04 3.65
N SER A 32 -2.73 3.21 3.50
CA SER A 32 -3.42 4.47 3.75
C SER A 32 -3.61 5.18 2.43
N TYR A 33 -4.84 5.49 2.08
CA TYR A 33 -5.15 6.22 0.87
C TYR A 33 -6.36 7.10 1.10
N ASN A 34 -6.27 8.32 0.61
CA ASN A 34 -7.31 9.31 0.81
C ASN A 34 -7.62 9.44 2.31
N ARG A 35 -8.80 9.05 2.73
CA ARG A 35 -9.18 9.08 4.15
C ARG A 35 -9.37 7.67 4.71
N ILE A 36 -8.89 6.69 4.01
CA ILE A 36 -9.08 5.29 4.36
C ILE A 36 -7.77 4.69 4.85
N PHE A 37 -7.86 3.96 5.94
CA PHE A 37 -6.76 3.18 6.47
C PHE A 37 -7.20 1.73 6.51
N ALA A 38 -6.46 0.88 5.82
CA ALA A 38 -6.80 -0.53 5.70
C ALA A 38 -5.63 -1.38 6.17
N PRO A 39 -5.64 -1.79 7.45
CA PRO A 39 -4.59 -2.67 7.97
C PRO A 39 -5.07 -4.11 7.93
N GLY A 40 -4.24 -5.02 7.47
CA GLY A 40 -4.67 -6.40 7.45
C GLY A 40 -3.62 -7.39 6.97
N GLU A 41 -4.04 -8.64 6.98
CA GLU A 41 -3.23 -9.71 6.44
C GLU A 41 -3.54 -9.88 4.95
N VAL A 42 -2.51 -10.00 4.16
CA VAL A 42 -2.67 -10.18 2.71
C VAL A 42 -3.18 -11.59 2.46
N LEU A 43 -4.32 -11.68 1.81
CA LEU A 43 -4.90 -12.96 1.42
C LEU A 43 -4.46 -13.37 0.02
N THR A 44 -4.63 -12.48 -0.93
CA THR A 44 -4.22 -12.74 -2.32
C THR A 44 -3.75 -11.46 -2.97
N ILE A 45 -2.92 -11.63 -3.98
CA ILE A 45 -2.53 -10.54 -4.86
C ILE A 45 -2.74 -11.06 -6.28
N THR A 46 -3.53 -10.33 -7.05
CA THR A 46 -3.85 -10.72 -8.42
C THR A 46 -3.55 -9.59 -9.37
N GLU A 47 -3.22 -9.94 -10.59
CA GLU A 47 -2.87 -8.96 -11.61
C GLU A 47 -3.56 -9.39 -12.91
N GLU A 48 -4.40 -8.52 -13.45
CA GLU A 48 -5.14 -8.84 -14.65
C GLU A 48 -4.25 -8.90 -15.88
N ASP A 49 -3.32 -7.98 -15.99
CA ASP A 49 -2.44 -7.91 -17.14
C ASP A 49 -0.99 -7.81 -16.66
N GLU A 50 -0.29 -8.92 -16.81
CA GLU A 50 1.10 -8.98 -16.35
C GLU A 50 2.04 -8.13 -17.20
N GLU A 51 1.67 -7.87 -18.45
CA GLU A 51 2.52 -7.08 -19.32
C GLU A 51 2.44 -5.59 -19.00
N THR A 52 1.24 -5.08 -18.75
CA THR A 52 1.07 -3.66 -18.47
C THR A 52 1.07 -3.34 -16.99
N GLY A 53 0.84 -4.36 -16.16
CA GLY A 53 0.72 -4.16 -14.73
C GLY A 53 -0.64 -3.62 -14.31
N GLU A 54 -1.59 -3.58 -15.22
CA GLU A 54 -2.92 -3.10 -14.89
C GLU A 54 -3.72 -4.14 -14.12
N GLY A 55 -4.64 -3.66 -13.30
CA GLY A 55 -5.54 -4.53 -12.57
C GLY A 55 -4.89 -5.22 -11.39
N LEU A 56 -3.84 -4.66 -10.82
CA LEU A 56 -3.23 -5.23 -9.63
C LEU A 56 -4.16 -5.01 -8.44
N ARG A 57 -4.59 -6.10 -7.83
CA ARG A 57 -5.51 -6.07 -6.70
C ARG A 57 -4.93 -6.80 -5.52
N VAL A 58 -5.15 -6.24 -4.36
CA VAL A 58 -4.76 -6.86 -3.09
C VAL A 58 -6.01 -7.12 -2.28
N SER A 59 -6.20 -8.36 -1.86
CA SER A 59 -7.27 -8.71 -0.95
C SER A 59 -6.70 -8.81 0.44
N LEU A 60 -7.29 -8.08 1.38
CA LEU A 60 -6.84 -8.02 2.76
C LEU A 60 -7.94 -8.52 3.68
N GLN A 61 -7.53 -9.29 4.68
CA GLN A 61 -8.40 -9.57 5.81
C GLN A 61 -8.11 -8.50 6.85
N LEU A 62 -9.07 -7.61 7.05
CA LEU A 62 -8.85 -6.48 7.92
C LEU A 62 -8.71 -6.90 9.37
N ASN A 63 -7.79 -6.25 10.06
CA ASN A 63 -7.64 -6.41 11.49
C ASN A 63 -8.71 -5.59 12.18
N GLY A 64 -9.55 -6.23 12.96
CA GLY A 64 -10.60 -5.52 13.65
C GLY A 64 -11.29 -6.42 14.65
N GLU A 65 -12.00 -5.80 15.56
CA GLU A 65 -12.73 -6.51 16.59
C GLU A 65 -14.00 -7.14 16.06
N ILE A 66 -14.47 -6.66 14.93
CA ILE A 66 -15.73 -7.12 14.38
C ILE A 66 -15.44 -7.95 13.18
N LEU A 67 -15.28 -9.25 13.42
CA LEU A 67 -15.43 -10.23 12.38
C LEU A 67 -14.66 -10.00 11.09
N ASN A 68 -14.36 -11.05 10.52
CA ASN A 68 -13.71 -11.31 9.25
C ASN A 68 -14.20 -10.41 8.12
N GLN A 69 -13.74 -9.19 8.08
CA GLN A 69 -14.02 -8.34 6.94
C GLN A 69 -12.85 -8.42 5.98
N ASN A 70 -13.19 -8.80 4.76
CA ASN A 70 -12.21 -8.83 3.69
C ASN A 70 -12.52 -7.68 2.75
N ILE A 71 -11.47 -7.00 2.32
CA ILE A 71 -11.63 -6.00 1.28
C ILE A 71 -10.68 -6.31 0.13
N GLU A 72 -11.07 -5.88 -1.04
CA GLU A 72 -10.22 -5.97 -2.21
C GLU A 72 -9.92 -4.56 -2.68
N ILE A 73 -8.65 -4.25 -2.83
CA ILE A 73 -8.22 -2.93 -3.24
C ILE A 73 -7.58 -3.03 -4.61
N ASP A 74 -8.13 -2.29 -5.56
CA ASP A 74 -7.54 -2.15 -6.89
C ASP A 74 -6.54 -1.01 -6.81
N LEU A 75 -5.26 -1.35 -6.88
CA LEU A 75 -4.21 -0.37 -6.68
C LEU A 75 -4.14 0.65 -7.79
N ASN A 76 -4.57 0.29 -8.99
CA ASN A 76 -4.59 1.27 -10.07
C ASN A 76 -5.65 2.34 -9.84
N ASP A 77 -6.78 1.94 -9.25
CA ASP A 77 -7.85 2.90 -8.95
C ASP A 77 -7.46 3.90 -7.89
N ILE A 78 -6.69 3.45 -6.89
CA ILE A 78 -6.36 4.32 -5.75
C ILE A 78 -4.95 4.90 -5.85
N LYS A 79 -4.24 4.61 -6.92
CA LYS A 79 -2.83 4.96 -7.04
C LYS A 79 -2.55 6.43 -6.72
N ASP A 80 -3.35 7.32 -7.28
CA ASP A 80 -3.13 8.76 -7.08
C ASP A 80 -3.54 9.23 -5.69
N GLU A 81 -4.19 8.37 -4.92
CA GLU A 81 -4.61 8.69 -3.57
C GLU A 81 -3.75 8.02 -2.50
N LEU A 82 -2.78 7.21 -2.91
CA LEU A 82 -1.91 6.54 -1.96
C LEU A 82 -1.11 7.53 -1.14
N LEU A 83 -1.10 7.31 0.16
CA LEU A 83 -0.37 8.15 1.10
C LEU A 83 0.77 7.40 1.76
N GLU A 84 0.50 6.18 2.22
CA GLU A 84 1.49 5.44 2.97
C GLU A 84 1.21 3.95 2.88
N LEU A 85 2.28 3.16 2.87
CA LEU A 85 2.21 1.70 2.99
C LEU A 85 3.09 1.29 4.15
N ARG A 86 2.61 0.33 4.92
CA ARG A 86 3.44 -0.32 5.92
C ARG A 86 3.38 -1.81 5.68
N HIS A 87 4.50 -2.39 5.35
CA HIS A 87 4.61 -3.80 4.97
C HIS A 87 5.44 -4.54 5.99
N VAL A 88 4.89 -5.57 6.57
CA VAL A 88 5.60 -6.39 7.55
C VAL A 88 5.73 -7.80 7.01
N LYS A 89 6.95 -8.28 6.98
CA LYS A 89 7.28 -9.62 6.51
C LYS A 89 8.36 -10.19 7.40
N ASN A 90 8.06 -11.31 8.04
CA ASN A 90 9.04 -11.99 8.91
C ASN A 90 9.65 -11.05 9.96
N GLY A 91 8.84 -10.16 10.50
CA GLY A 91 9.30 -9.23 11.52
C GLY A 91 10.00 -7.98 10.99
N ASN A 92 10.27 -7.93 9.70
CA ASN A 92 10.88 -6.75 9.08
C ASN A 92 9.80 -5.81 8.60
N VAL A 93 9.98 -4.53 8.87
CA VAL A 93 8.98 -3.52 8.56
C VAL A 93 9.53 -2.56 7.53
N VAL A 94 8.77 -2.32 6.49
CA VAL A 94 9.08 -1.29 5.49
C VAL A 94 7.92 -0.31 5.49
N VAL A 95 8.23 0.96 5.76
CA VAL A 95 7.25 2.03 5.71
C VAL A 95 7.56 2.88 4.50
N ILE A 96 6.60 3.07 3.64
CA ILE A 96 6.78 3.81 2.40
C ILE A 96 5.77 4.96 2.38
N GLU A 97 6.30 6.17 2.29
CA GLU A 97 5.46 7.35 2.14
C GLU A 97 5.41 7.76 0.69
N ALA A 98 4.24 8.18 0.25
CA ALA A 98 4.09 8.65 -1.12
C ALA A 98 4.85 9.95 -1.30
N GLU A 99 5.61 10.02 -2.39
CA GLU A 99 6.25 11.26 -2.77
C GLU A 99 5.17 12.26 -3.16
N MET A 100 5.12 13.36 -2.44
CA MET A 100 4.12 14.38 -2.72
C MET A 100 4.57 15.17 -3.95
N PRO A 101 3.67 15.44 -4.88
CA PRO A 101 4.02 16.32 -5.98
C PRO A 101 4.43 17.67 -5.42
N GLU A 102 5.38 18.31 -6.09
CA GLU A 102 5.81 19.62 -5.68
C GLU A 102 4.63 20.57 -5.77
N VAL A 103 4.23 21.09 -4.62
CA VAL A 103 3.12 22.00 -4.57
C VAL A 103 3.68 23.40 -4.39
N ASP A 104 3.24 24.30 -5.26
CA ASP A 104 3.62 25.70 -5.10
C ASP A 104 2.74 26.29 -4.02
N PHE A 105 3.30 26.41 -2.84
CA PHE A 105 2.55 26.89 -1.69
C PHE A 105 2.22 28.38 -1.76
N THR A 106 2.82 29.09 -2.68
CA THR A 106 2.59 30.53 -2.72
C THR A 106 1.18 30.91 -3.08
N TYR A 107 0.52 30.13 -3.92
CA TYR A 107 -0.84 30.50 -4.30
C TYR A 107 -1.89 29.97 -3.35
N SER A 108 -1.54 29.12 -2.42
CA SER A 108 -2.50 28.60 -1.48
C SER A 108 -2.93 29.65 -0.44
N TYR A 109 -2.28 30.78 -0.41
CA TYR A 109 -2.57 31.85 0.54
C TYR A 109 -3.34 33.00 -0.09
N LYS A 110 -3.79 32.81 -1.26
CA LYS A 110 -4.50 33.89 -1.95
C LYS A 110 -6.00 33.83 -1.69
#